data_da08652c082fdacd4c33731e904c9199
#
_entry.id   da08652c082fdacd4c33731e904c9199
#
_cell.length_a   1.000
_cell.length_b   1.000
_cell.length_c   1.000
_cell.angle_alpha   90.00
_cell.angle_beta   90.00
_cell.angle_gamma   90.00
#
_symmetry.space_group_name_H-M   'P 1'
#
loop_
_entity.id
_entity.type
_entity.pdbx_description
1 polymer ?
#
loop_
_entity_poly.entity_id
_entity_poly.type
_entity_poly.pdbx_seq_one_letter_code
_entity_poly.pdbx_strand_id
1 'polypeptide(L)'
;WVHWLKSLGARMVGFNSIGFDYPILHALCRMGQATARTLYDKAQAIIESQDDNRWMHMVKPADRLADQLDLFLIHHFDNRARSTGLKVLEFNMRSDNISDLPFPVGTMLTQDQVPVLKRYNRHDVLQTRQFYHHSTESIRFREELTARYQRDFMNHNDTKIGKDYFVMELEAAGVVCYDYGPQGRTPRQTRRPSIALKDAILPWIAFQEPEFQRVLEWLKEQTITETKGVFKDVTARVKGFDFVFGLGGIHGSVENEIMESDEGSVIVDLDVTSYYPTLAIANGFYPQHLGQTFTTIYAHLFEQRKSYPKGSPENAMLKLALNGVYGDSNNVFSVFYDPLFTMRITLNGQLLLCLLAENILLNVPGVKLIQCNTDGLTVRMPHGSSLALKMVCEHWEKLTKLTLEQMTYQRMCIRDVNNYIGQYLNGKVKRKGAYEYDMEWHQNHSALVVPKVAEKVLLEGAPIRETVEQWPDLYDFMLRVKV
;
A
#
# COMPACT_ATOMS: atom_id res chain seq x y z
N TRP A 1 14.82 35.59 10.56
CA TRP A 1 15.02 34.18 10.82
C TRP A 1 14.94 33.34 9.55
N VAL A 2 13.85 33.37 8.78
CA VAL A 2 13.68 32.53 7.57
C VAL A 2 14.78 32.79 6.54
N HIS A 3 15.12 34.05 6.27
CA HIS A 3 16.21 34.42 5.37
C HIS A 3 17.60 33.97 5.91
N TRP A 4 17.80 34.04 7.21
CA TRP A 4 19.00 33.53 7.84
C TRP A 4 19.09 31.99 7.74
N LEU A 5 18.00 31.27 7.99
CA LEU A 5 17.96 29.81 7.79
C LEU A 5 18.28 29.44 6.34
N LYS A 6 17.77 30.19 5.36
CA LYS A 6 18.13 30.01 3.95
C LYS A 6 19.63 30.16 3.72
N SER A 7 20.28 31.18 4.31
CA SER A 7 21.72 31.41 4.15
C SER A 7 22.59 30.27 4.74
N LEU A 8 22.04 29.51 5.68
CA LEU A 8 22.67 28.33 6.26
C LEU A 8 22.39 27.05 5.46
N GLY A 9 21.58 27.10 4.40
CA GLY A 9 21.11 25.89 3.71
C GLY A 9 20.22 25.00 4.60
N ALA A 10 19.60 25.59 5.64
CA ALA A 10 18.77 24.84 6.57
C ALA A 10 17.42 24.49 5.94
N ARG A 11 16.96 23.27 6.25
CA ARG A 11 15.62 22.79 5.85
C ARG A 11 14.66 22.93 7.03
N MET A 12 13.46 23.47 6.78
CA MET A 12 12.39 23.52 7.75
C MET A 12 11.62 22.19 7.73
N VAL A 13 11.37 21.63 8.88
CA VAL A 13 10.61 20.38 9.04
C VAL A 13 9.26 20.69 9.68
N GLY A 14 8.19 20.15 9.11
CA GLY A 14 6.85 20.34 9.64
C GLY A 14 5.92 19.16 9.39
N PHE A 15 4.72 19.27 9.87
CA PHE A 15 3.63 18.33 9.65
C PHE A 15 2.46 19.04 8.97
N ASN A 16 2.15 18.69 7.74
CA ASN A 16 1.25 19.42 6.84
C ASN A 16 1.67 20.89 6.61
N SER A 17 2.94 21.19 6.84
CA SER A 17 3.45 22.55 6.82
C SER A 17 3.47 23.16 5.42
N ILE A 18 3.75 22.37 4.38
CA ILE A 18 3.70 22.84 2.97
C ILE A 18 2.27 23.21 2.59
N GLY A 19 1.27 22.53 3.14
CA GLY A 19 -0.14 22.79 2.88
C GLY A 19 -0.75 23.92 3.69
N PHE A 20 -0.18 24.25 4.86
CA PHE A 20 -0.80 25.20 5.80
C PHE A 20 0.17 26.23 6.37
N ASP A 21 1.11 25.85 7.21
CA ASP A 21 1.95 26.78 7.97
C ASP A 21 2.89 27.60 7.08
N TYR A 22 3.51 26.94 6.11
CA TYR A 22 4.50 27.58 5.26
C TYR A 22 3.93 28.64 4.31
N PRO A 23 2.76 28.45 3.66
CA PRO A 23 2.08 29.51 2.91
C PRO A 23 1.79 30.77 3.73
N ILE A 24 1.44 30.62 5.02
CA ILE A 24 1.20 31.76 5.92
C ILE A 24 2.51 32.45 6.28
N LEU A 25 3.53 31.69 6.65
CA LEU A 25 4.87 32.19 6.94
C LEU A 25 5.50 32.89 5.73
N HIS A 26 5.36 32.29 4.55
CA HIS A 26 5.83 32.87 3.30
C HIS A 26 5.15 34.23 3.00
N ALA A 27 3.82 34.31 3.17
CA ALA A 27 3.07 35.54 3.01
C ALA A 27 3.55 36.63 3.99
N LEU A 28 3.75 36.28 5.27
CA LEU A 28 4.32 37.17 6.28
C LEU A 28 5.67 37.76 5.85
N CYS A 29 6.57 36.89 5.38
CA CYS A 29 7.91 37.28 4.94
C CYS A 29 7.90 38.20 3.70
N ARG A 30 6.87 38.08 2.83
CA ARG A 30 6.71 38.84 1.60
C ARG A 30 6.01 40.19 1.80
N MET A 31 5.10 40.29 2.76
CA MET A 31 4.29 41.49 2.99
C MET A 31 5.05 42.63 3.64
N GLY A 32 6.20 42.38 4.28
CA GLY A 32 6.95 43.37 5.04
C GLY A 32 6.26 43.84 6.33
N GLN A 33 4.95 44.08 6.29
CA GLN A 33 4.09 44.29 7.46
C GLN A 33 2.82 43.47 7.34
N ALA A 34 2.49 42.71 8.38
CA ALA A 34 1.27 41.93 8.46
C ALA A 34 0.63 42.09 9.83
N THR A 35 -0.69 42.18 9.87
CA THR A 35 -1.48 42.17 11.10
C THR A 35 -1.92 40.75 11.44
N ALA A 36 -2.30 40.52 12.68
CA ALA A 36 -2.90 39.25 13.09
C ALA A 36 -4.14 38.92 12.24
N ARG A 37 -4.94 39.93 11.90
CA ARG A 37 -6.12 39.74 11.03
C ARG A 37 -5.75 39.26 9.64
N THR A 38 -4.74 39.87 9.00
CA THR A 38 -4.30 39.48 7.66
C THR A 38 -3.81 38.02 7.62
N LEU A 39 -3.09 37.59 8.65
CA LEU A 39 -2.61 36.19 8.75
C LEU A 39 -3.76 35.23 9.03
N TYR A 40 -4.72 35.63 9.87
CA TYR A 40 -5.93 34.85 10.12
C TYR A 40 -6.76 34.67 8.84
N ASP A 41 -7.00 35.71 8.10
CA ASP A 41 -7.76 35.68 6.84
C ASP A 41 -7.05 34.78 5.81
N LYS A 42 -5.70 34.78 5.78
CA LYS A 42 -4.91 33.87 4.95
C LYS A 42 -5.09 32.40 5.40
N ALA A 43 -5.08 32.16 6.69
CA ALA A 43 -5.30 30.82 7.25
C ALA A 43 -6.71 30.30 6.91
N GLN A 44 -7.74 31.14 7.06
CA GLN A 44 -9.12 30.78 6.72
C GLN A 44 -9.26 30.47 5.22
N ALA A 45 -8.69 31.30 4.35
CA ALA A 45 -8.71 31.04 2.90
C ALA A 45 -8.07 29.71 2.52
N ILE A 46 -6.99 29.30 3.21
CA ILE A 46 -6.37 27.98 3.00
C ILE A 46 -7.31 26.86 3.46
N ILE A 47 -7.95 27.01 4.63
CA ILE A 47 -8.88 26.01 5.18
C ILE A 47 -10.09 25.84 4.26
N GLU A 48 -10.71 26.94 3.84
CA GLU A 48 -11.91 26.94 2.97
C GLU A 48 -11.64 26.33 1.60
N SER A 49 -10.42 26.47 1.07
CA SER A 49 -10.04 25.93 -0.24
C SER A 49 -9.67 24.43 -0.23
N GLN A 50 -9.62 23.77 0.93
CA GLN A 50 -9.11 22.37 1.02
C GLN A 50 -9.94 21.37 0.21
N ASP A 51 -11.27 21.54 0.19
CA ASP A 51 -12.15 20.61 -0.52
C ASP A 51 -12.19 20.87 -2.04
N ASP A 52 -12.03 22.13 -2.47
CA ASP A 52 -12.12 22.53 -3.88
C ASP A 52 -10.76 22.46 -4.58
N ASN A 53 -9.74 23.10 -4.01
CA ASN A 53 -8.39 23.16 -4.58
C ASN A 53 -7.32 23.41 -3.51
N ARG A 54 -6.94 22.36 -2.80
CA ARG A 54 -5.89 22.42 -1.76
C ARG A 54 -4.52 22.91 -2.26
N TRP A 55 -4.28 22.88 -3.56
CA TRP A 55 -3.01 23.33 -4.15
C TRP A 55 -2.95 24.83 -4.39
N MET A 56 -4.09 25.52 -4.32
CA MET A 56 -4.25 26.93 -4.68
C MET A 56 -3.32 27.86 -3.88
N HIS A 57 -3.08 27.56 -2.61
CA HIS A 57 -2.27 28.40 -1.71
C HIS A 57 -0.85 27.90 -1.51
N MET A 58 -0.48 26.77 -2.08
CA MET A 58 0.85 26.18 -1.90
C MET A 58 1.92 27.01 -2.62
N VAL A 59 3.03 27.25 -1.93
CA VAL A 59 4.20 27.93 -2.50
C VAL A 59 4.97 26.96 -3.39
N LYS A 60 5.14 27.33 -4.66
CA LYS A 60 5.92 26.51 -5.60
C LYS A 60 7.37 26.33 -5.10
N PRO A 61 8.01 25.20 -5.34
CA PRO A 61 9.38 24.95 -4.87
C PRO A 61 10.36 26.07 -5.24
N ALA A 62 10.30 26.60 -6.46
CA ALA A 62 11.16 27.67 -6.94
C ALA A 62 10.98 29.01 -6.19
N ASP A 63 9.80 29.23 -5.60
CA ASP A 63 9.47 30.48 -4.88
C ASP A 63 9.73 30.39 -3.37
N ARG A 64 10.15 29.21 -2.87
CA ARG A 64 10.36 28.98 -1.43
C ARG A 64 11.57 29.76 -0.92
N LEU A 65 11.40 30.35 0.26
CA LEU A 65 12.47 31.09 0.98
C LEU A 65 13.41 30.15 1.72
N ALA A 66 12.97 28.98 2.09
CA ALA A 66 13.79 27.92 2.69
C ALA A 66 13.24 26.55 2.26
N ASP A 67 14.13 25.56 2.18
CA ASP A 67 13.76 24.19 1.87
C ASP A 67 12.78 23.63 2.91
N GLN A 68 11.86 22.80 2.45
CA GLN A 68 10.81 22.23 3.28
C GLN A 68 10.90 20.70 3.27
N LEU A 69 10.68 20.10 4.43
CA LEU A 69 10.40 18.69 4.60
C LEU A 69 9.07 18.55 5.34
N ASP A 70 8.09 17.97 4.69
CA ASP A 70 6.77 17.78 5.26
C ASP A 70 6.52 16.31 5.57
N LEU A 71 6.49 15.97 6.87
CA LEU A 71 6.28 14.61 7.34
C LEU A 71 4.90 14.05 6.94
N PHE A 72 3.90 14.91 6.79
CA PHE A 72 2.58 14.52 6.33
C PHE A 72 2.61 13.97 4.90
N LEU A 73 3.38 14.62 4.01
CA LEU A 73 3.49 14.22 2.62
C LEU A 73 4.33 12.95 2.45
N ILE A 74 5.47 12.83 3.14
CA ILE A 74 6.35 11.66 2.98
C ILE A 74 5.70 10.37 3.46
N HIS A 75 4.79 10.44 4.45
CA HIS A 75 4.00 9.31 4.94
C HIS A 75 2.67 9.10 4.21
N HIS A 76 2.39 9.91 3.19
CA HIS A 76 1.18 9.83 2.36
C HIS A 76 -0.12 10.04 3.16
N PHE A 77 -0.08 10.85 4.21
CA PHE A 77 -1.26 11.18 5.01
C PHE A 77 -2.22 12.15 4.29
N ASP A 78 -1.79 12.74 3.20
CA ASP A 78 -2.61 13.50 2.25
C ASP A 78 -3.58 12.62 1.43
N ASN A 79 -3.43 11.30 1.47
CA ASN A 79 -4.37 10.35 0.91
C ASN A 79 -5.54 10.13 1.89
N ARG A 80 -6.79 10.25 1.41
CA ARG A 80 -8.00 10.06 2.24
C ARG A 80 -8.03 8.72 2.99
N ALA A 81 -7.53 7.64 2.38
CA ALA A 81 -7.49 6.32 3.01
C ALA A 81 -6.40 6.21 4.11
N ARG A 82 -5.45 7.14 4.14
CA ARG A 82 -4.33 7.17 5.11
C ARG A 82 -4.34 8.44 5.95
N SER A 83 -5.39 9.25 5.85
CA SER A 83 -5.47 10.56 6.52
C SER A 83 -5.25 10.42 8.03
N THR A 84 -4.23 11.10 8.53
CA THR A 84 -3.75 10.96 9.91
C THR A 84 -3.36 12.33 10.44
N GLY A 85 -4.00 12.73 11.54
CA GLY A 85 -3.67 13.96 12.24
C GLY A 85 -2.54 13.78 13.26
N LEU A 86 -1.93 14.89 13.69
CA LEU A 86 -0.83 14.86 14.66
C LEU A 86 -1.25 14.19 15.97
N LYS A 87 -2.49 14.41 16.45
CA LYS A 87 -3.01 13.79 17.69
C LYS A 87 -3.12 12.27 17.61
N VAL A 88 -3.39 11.76 16.40
CA VAL A 88 -3.35 10.31 16.16
C VAL A 88 -1.92 9.79 16.27
N LEU A 89 -0.96 10.53 15.72
CA LEU A 89 0.46 10.17 15.82
C LEU A 89 0.97 10.25 17.26
N GLU A 90 0.55 11.26 18.03
CA GLU A 90 0.89 11.34 19.45
C GLU A 90 0.46 10.07 20.20
N PHE A 91 -0.76 9.58 19.95
CA PHE A 91 -1.22 8.31 20.49
C PHE A 91 -0.36 7.13 19.98
N ASN A 92 -0.14 7.04 18.67
CA ASN A 92 0.61 5.93 18.07
C ASN A 92 2.11 5.94 18.46
N MET A 93 2.70 7.11 18.72
CA MET A 93 4.05 7.27 19.27
C MET A 93 4.14 6.98 20.77
N ARG A 94 3.01 6.73 21.45
CA ARG A 94 2.94 6.54 22.90
C ARG A 94 3.47 7.77 23.67
N SER A 95 3.08 8.96 23.23
CA SER A 95 3.49 10.21 23.86
C SER A 95 2.92 10.31 25.28
N ASP A 96 3.71 10.85 26.21
CA ASP A 96 3.32 10.98 27.62
C ASP A 96 2.09 11.86 27.83
N ASN A 97 1.85 12.79 26.92
CA ASN A 97 0.70 13.69 26.95
C ASN A 97 0.17 13.96 25.53
N ILE A 98 -1.14 13.92 25.38
CA ILE A 98 -1.86 14.32 24.17
C ILE A 98 -2.66 15.56 24.53
N SER A 99 -2.35 16.68 23.89
CA SER A 99 -3.00 17.96 24.15
C SER A 99 -3.90 18.36 23.00
N ASP A 100 -5.16 18.68 23.31
CA ASP A 100 -6.10 19.26 22.34
C ASP A 100 -6.04 20.78 22.33
N LEU A 101 -6.61 21.39 21.30
CA LEU A 101 -6.70 22.84 21.19
C LEU A 101 -7.42 23.42 22.42
N PRO A 102 -6.78 24.31 23.19
CA PRO A 102 -7.31 24.73 24.49
C PRO A 102 -8.53 25.66 24.42
N PHE A 103 -8.82 26.17 23.21
CA PHE A 103 -9.94 27.11 22.98
C PHE A 103 -10.69 26.72 21.71
N PRO A 104 -12.02 26.91 21.66
CA PRO A 104 -12.79 26.66 20.44
C PRO A 104 -12.27 27.49 19.27
N VAL A 105 -12.33 26.93 18.06
CA VAL A 105 -11.98 27.63 16.82
C VAL A 105 -12.84 28.90 16.67
N GLY A 106 -12.23 30.02 16.28
CA GLY A 106 -12.91 31.32 16.14
C GLY A 106 -13.00 32.14 17.43
N THR A 107 -12.49 31.63 18.56
CA THR A 107 -12.46 32.39 19.82
C THR A 107 -11.49 33.58 19.72
N MET A 108 -11.96 34.78 20.06
CA MET A 108 -11.10 35.95 20.27
C MET A 108 -10.37 35.80 21.59
N LEU A 109 -9.06 35.60 21.54
CA LEU A 109 -8.24 35.37 22.74
C LEU A 109 -7.95 36.66 23.47
N THR A 110 -7.99 36.59 24.80
CA THR A 110 -7.50 37.64 25.70
C THR A 110 -5.98 37.52 25.89
N GLN A 111 -5.35 38.58 26.44
CA GLN A 111 -3.88 38.61 26.61
C GLN A 111 -3.36 37.49 27.53
N ASP A 112 -4.12 37.14 28.56
CA ASP A 112 -3.81 36.06 29.51
C ASP A 112 -3.99 34.66 28.92
N GLN A 113 -4.79 34.49 27.86
CA GLN A 113 -4.98 33.23 27.13
C GLN A 113 -3.85 32.93 26.12
N VAL A 114 -3.17 33.97 25.61
CA VAL A 114 -2.07 33.82 24.64
C VAL A 114 -0.94 32.88 25.11
N PRO A 115 -0.49 32.93 26.39
CA PRO A 115 0.51 31.98 26.88
C PRO A 115 0.04 30.53 26.86
N VAL A 116 -1.25 30.27 27.05
CA VAL A 116 -1.83 28.92 26.99
C VAL A 116 -1.75 28.38 25.55
N LEU A 117 -2.16 29.19 24.57
CA LEU A 117 -2.06 28.83 23.15
C LEU A 117 -0.60 28.61 22.71
N LYS A 118 0.34 29.45 23.21
CA LYS A 118 1.77 29.25 22.91
C LYS A 118 2.32 27.96 23.48
N ARG A 119 1.88 27.53 24.66
CA ARG A 119 2.27 26.21 25.23
C ARG A 119 1.73 25.06 24.38
N TYR A 120 0.48 25.16 23.95
CA TYR A 120 -0.12 24.19 23.03
C TYR A 120 0.65 24.11 21.70
N ASN A 121 0.92 25.24 21.05
CA ASN A 121 1.70 25.27 19.83
C ASN A 121 3.11 24.68 20.01
N ARG A 122 3.77 25.00 21.16
CA ARG A 122 5.07 24.40 21.48
C ARG A 122 4.97 22.87 21.64
N HIS A 123 3.88 22.38 22.24
CA HIS A 123 3.64 20.94 22.33
C HIS A 123 3.54 20.31 20.92
N ASP A 124 2.75 20.86 20.01
CA ASP A 124 2.62 20.35 18.65
C ASP A 124 3.97 20.33 17.89
N VAL A 125 4.80 21.36 18.08
CA VAL A 125 6.17 21.39 17.53
C VAL A 125 7.05 20.28 18.11
N LEU A 126 6.99 20.03 19.41
CA LEU A 126 7.74 18.96 20.06
C LEU A 126 7.27 17.57 19.60
N GLN A 127 5.97 17.37 19.41
CA GLN A 127 5.42 16.13 18.87
C GLN A 127 5.82 15.92 17.40
N THR A 128 5.81 16.98 16.59
CA THR A 128 6.33 16.94 15.23
C THR A 128 7.82 16.56 15.20
N ARG A 129 8.62 17.11 16.13
CA ARG A 129 10.03 16.73 16.31
C ARG A 129 10.17 15.25 16.71
N GLN A 130 9.33 14.75 17.60
CA GLN A 130 9.36 13.34 17.98
C GLN A 130 9.05 12.45 16.77
N PHE A 131 8.02 12.80 15.98
CA PHE A 131 7.69 12.07 14.76
C PHE A 131 8.80 12.15 13.69
N TYR A 132 9.53 13.28 13.62
CA TYR A 132 10.72 13.37 12.77
C TYR A 132 11.76 12.30 13.13
N HIS A 133 12.01 12.06 14.41
CA HIS A 133 12.94 11.01 14.83
C HIS A 133 12.46 9.60 14.45
N HIS A 134 11.16 9.33 14.51
CA HIS A 134 10.57 8.08 14.00
C HIS A 134 10.65 7.96 12.48
N SER A 135 10.78 9.07 11.76
CA SER A 135 10.83 9.13 10.30
C SER A 135 12.24 9.11 9.72
N THR A 136 13.28 8.98 10.54
CA THR A 136 14.70 9.15 10.14
C THR A 136 15.10 8.25 8.97
N GLU A 137 14.69 6.98 8.95
CA GLU A 137 14.98 6.05 7.85
C GLU A 137 14.32 6.49 6.55
N SER A 138 13.03 6.88 6.61
CA SER A 138 12.29 7.40 5.45
C SER A 138 12.89 8.69 4.89
N ILE A 139 13.43 9.55 5.77
CA ILE A 139 14.09 10.80 5.37
C ILE A 139 15.42 10.49 4.70
N ARG A 140 16.27 9.66 5.33
CA ARG A 140 17.57 9.27 4.77
C ARG A 140 17.43 8.59 3.41
N PHE A 141 16.44 7.70 3.26
CA PHE A 141 16.12 7.10 1.98
C PHE A 141 15.89 8.15 0.88
N ARG A 142 15.13 9.21 1.17
CA ARG A 142 14.86 10.30 0.22
C ARG A 142 16.10 11.17 -0.05
N GLU A 143 16.92 11.42 0.95
CA GLU A 143 18.19 12.14 0.80
C GLU A 143 19.17 11.39 -0.13
N GLU A 144 19.30 10.07 0.07
CA GLU A 144 20.14 9.22 -0.78
C GLU A 144 19.63 9.18 -2.22
N LEU A 145 18.32 9.03 -2.45
CA LEU A 145 17.75 9.09 -3.78
C LEU A 145 17.93 10.46 -4.44
N THR A 146 17.71 11.55 -3.68
CA THR A 146 17.88 12.92 -4.18
C THR A 146 19.31 13.16 -4.62
N ALA A 147 20.29 12.75 -3.81
CA ALA A 147 21.70 12.87 -4.13
C ALA A 147 22.10 12.03 -5.35
N ARG A 148 21.61 10.79 -5.43
CA ARG A 148 21.97 9.84 -6.49
C ARG A 148 21.41 10.23 -7.86
N TYR A 149 20.14 10.60 -7.90
CA TYR A 149 19.44 10.87 -9.18
C TYR A 149 19.39 12.36 -9.53
N GLN A 150 19.97 13.23 -8.71
CA GLN A 150 19.97 14.71 -8.91
C GLN A 150 18.55 15.26 -9.13
N ARG A 151 17.57 14.68 -8.44
CA ARG A 151 16.16 15.02 -8.49
C ARG A 151 15.60 15.08 -7.08
N ASP A 152 14.81 16.10 -6.78
CA ASP A 152 14.20 16.28 -5.44
C ASP A 152 13.11 15.23 -5.17
N PHE A 153 13.40 14.28 -4.27
CA PHE A 153 12.44 13.30 -3.73
C PHE A 153 11.98 13.64 -2.32
N MET A 154 12.47 14.72 -1.71
CA MET A 154 12.34 14.97 -0.28
C MET A 154 10.90 15.01 0.25
N ASN A 155 9.93 15.45 -0.57
CA ASN A 155 8.51 15.50 -0.18
C ASN A 155 7.64 14.52 -0.99
N HIS A 156 8.25 13.51 -1.61
CA HIS A 156 7.53 12.46 -2.29
C HIS A 156 7.19 11.33 -1.31
N ASN A 157 5.95 10.86 -1.32
CA ASN A 157 5.62 9.59 -0.69
C ASN A 157 6.19 8.41 -1.50
N ASP A 158 6.18 7.22 -0.92
CA ASP A 158 6.78 6.04 -1.52
C ASP A 158 6.17 5.68 -2.87
N THR A 159 4.84 5.76 -3.01
CA THR A 159 4.15 5.51 -4.28
C THR A 159 4.64 6.47 -5.37
N LYS A 160 4.80 7.75 -5.02
CA LYS A 160 5.27 8.77 -5.94
C LYS A 160 6.75 8.56 -6.33
N ILE A 161 7.60 8.13 -5.39
CA ILE A 161 9.00 7.79 -5.67
C ILE A 161 9.08 6.68 -6.72
N GLY A 162 8.38 5.57 -6.50
CA GLY A 162 8.36 4.45 -7.43
C GLY A 162 7.88 4.84 -8.82
N LYS A 163 6.79 5.59 -8.89
CA LYS A 163 6.24 6.12 -10.15
C LYS A 163 7.23 7.03 -10.87
N ASP A 164 7.78 8.02 -10.19
CA ASP A 164 8.69 8.99 -10.79
C ASP A 164 9.97 8.31 -11.29
N TYR A 165 10.48 7.31 -10.58
CA TYR A 165 11.63 6.53 -11.02
C TYR A 165 11.32 5.73 -12.30
N PHE A 166 10.19 5.02 -12.34
CA PHE A 166 9.80 4.28 -13.55
C PHE A 166 9.62 5.21 -14.76
N VAL A 167 9.03 6.38 -14.55
CA VAL A 167 8.89 7.40 -15.59
C VAL A 167 10.23 7.89 -16.09
N MET A 168 11.20 8.12 -15.19
CA MET A 168 12.56 8.52 -15.58
C MET A 168 13.20 7.48 -16.51
N GLU A 169 13.05 6.20 -16.23
CA GLU A 169 13.59 5.13 -17.08
C GLU A 169 12.87 5.07 -18.46
N LEU A 170 11.55 5.28 -18.49
CA LEU A 170 10.80 5.37 -19.74
C LEU A 170 11.25 6.57 -20.58
N GLU A 171 11.39 7.75 -19.99
CA GLU A 171 11.82 8.95 -20.67
C GLU A 171 13.29 8.83 -21.16
N ALA A 172 14.16 8.22 -20.38
CA ALA A 172 15.54 7.90 -20.80
C ALA A 172 15.58 6.94 -22.00
N ALA A 173 14.60 6.06 -22.14
CA ALA A 173 14.44 5.17 -23.30
C ALA A 173 13.69 5.83 -24.46
N GLY A 174 13.39 7.14 -24.39
CA GLY A 174 12.74 7.89 -25.46
C GLY A 174 11.20 7.81 -25.48
N VAL A 175 10.57 7.25 -24.44
CA VAL A 175 9.11 7.20 -24.35
C VAL A 175 8.58 8.55 -23.86
N VAL A 176 7.64 9.14 -24.59
CA VAL A 176 7.02 10.42 -24.19
C VAL A 176 5.90 10.15 -23.20
N CYS A 177 6.16 10.45 -21.93
CA CYS A 177 5.22 10.21 -20.83
C CYS A 177 4.25 11.37 -20.60
N TYR A 178 4.61 12.59 -20.97
CA TYR A 178 3.83 13.81 -20.73
C TYR A 178 3.78 14.71 -21.95
N ASP A 179 2.64 15.39 -22.11
CA ASP A 179 2.51 16.55 -22.99
C ASP A 179 2.70 17.84 -22.16
N TYR A 180 3.36 18.84 -22.72
CA TYR A 180 3.66 20.09 -22.05
C TYR A 180 2.86 21.23 -22.70
N GLY A 181 2.07 21.95 -21.90
CA GLY A 181 1.24 23.05 -22.31
C GLY A 181 1.36 24.26 -21.37
N PRO A 182 0.63 25.38 -21.67
CA PRO A 182 0.66 26.60 -20.85
C PRO A 182 0.29 26.40 -19.39
N GLN A 183 -0.51 25.37 -19.09
CA GLN A 183 -0.96 25.02 -17.73
C GLN A 183 -0.04 24.00 -17.04
N GLY A 184 1.07 23.61 -17.65
CA GLY A 184 2.00 22.61 -17.15
C GLY A 184 1.97 21.31 -17.92
N ARG A 185 2.47 20.24 -17.30
CA ARG A 185 2.52 18.91 -17.91
C ARG A 185 1.22 18.13 -17.68
N THR A 186 0.76 17.43 -18.71
CA THR A 186 -0.39 16.52 -18.66
C THR A 186 0.07 15.10 -18.98
N PRO A 187 -0.28 14.06 -18.19
CA PRO A 187 0.13 12.71 -18.47
C PRO A 187 -0.52 12.20 -19.76
N ARG A 188 0.27 11.55 -20.61
CA ARG A 188 -0.27 10.76 -21.71
C ARG A 188 -0.96 9.53 -21.17
N GLN A 189 -2.09 9.15 -21.75
CA GLN A 189 -2.96 8.10 -21.26
C GLN A 189 -3.67 7.39 -22.41
N THR A 190 -4.05 6.13 -22.19
CA THR A 190 -5.00 5.45 -23.04
C THR A 190 -6.36 5.42 -22.38
N ARG A 191 -7.28 6.23 -22.87
CA ARG A 191 -8.68 6.24 -22.44
C ARG A 191 -9.49 5.37 -23.39
N ARG A 192 -10.42 4.58 -22.83
CA ARG A 192 -11.26 3.66 -23.59
C ARG A 192 -12.73 3.90 -23.25
N PRO A 193 -13.62 4.03 -24.24
CA PRO A 193 -15.05 4.15 -24.02
C PRO A 193 -15.64 2.84 -23.46
N SER A 194 -15.06 1.70 -23.85
CA SER A 194 -15.46 0.37 -23.39
C SER A 194 -14.33 -0.64 -23.57
N ILE A 195 -14.41 -1.76 -22.87
CA ILE A 195 -13.49 -2.89 -22.94
C ILE A 195 -14.31 -4.18 -23.04
N ALA A 196 -14.16 -4.94 -24.12
CA ALA A 196 -14.62 -6.31 -24.18
C ALA A 196 -13.65 -7.18 -23.38
N LEU A 197 -14.10 -7.82 -22.29
CA LEU A 197 -13.21 -8.54 -21.37
C LEU A 197 -12.53 -9.73 -22.03
N LYS A 198 -13.12 -10.33 -23.08
CA LYS A 198 -12.46 -11.37 -23.89
C LYS A 198 -11.11 -10.93 -24.46
N ASP A 199 -10.92 -9.62 -24.75
CA ASP A 199 -9.69 -9.08 -25.29
C ASP A 199 -8.61 -8.88 -24.20
N ALA A 200 -9.00 -8.96 -22.95
CA ALA A 200 -8.10 -8.91 -21.80
C ALA A 200 -7.64 -10.29 -21.34
N ILE A 201 -8.41 -11.34 -21.61
CA ILE A 201 -8.16 -12.72 -21.16
C ILE A 201 -7.16 -13.40 -22.08
N LEU A 202 -6.21 -14.14 -21.52
CA LEU A 202 -5.27 -14.97 -22.28
C LEU A 202 -6.04 -16.09 -23.03
N PRO A 203 -5.86 -16.24 -24.35
CA PRO A 203 -6.72 -17.08 -25.18
C PRO A 203 -6.59 -18.57 -24.90
N TRP A 204 -5.50 -19.00 -24.25
CA TRP A 204 -5.24 -20.41 -23.93
C TRP A 204 -5.82 -20.85 -22.58
N ILE A 205 -6.40 -19.95 -21.79
CA ILE A 205 -7.03 -20.31 -20.52
C ILE A 205 -8.32 -21.06 -20.79
N ALA A 206 -8.42 -22.27 -20.24
CA ALA A 206 -9.59 -23.12 -20.26
C ALA A 206 -9.61 -23.96 -18.97
N PHE A 207 -10.79 -24.35 -18.54
CA PHE A 207 -11.01 -25.11 -17.30
C PHE A 207 -11.74 -26.43 -17.58
N GLN A 208 -11.42 -27.44 -16.79
CA GLN A 208 -12.19 -28.70 -16.71
C GLN A 208 -13.29 -28.58 -15.63
N GLU A 209 -13.03 -27.79 -14.58
CA GLU A 209 -13.98 -27.56 -13.50
C GLU A 209 -15.16 -26.68 -13.98
N PRO A 210 -16.41 -27.17 -13.94
CA PRO A 210 -17.56 -26.48 -14.54
C PRO A 210 -17.78 -25.07 -13.99
N GLU A 211 -17.54 -24.86 -12.69
CA GLU A 211 -17.75 -23.56 -12.07
C GLU A 211 -16.70 -22.52 -12.54
N PHE A 212 -15.47 -22.90 -12.71
CA PHE A 212 -14.43 -22.01 -13.28
C PHE A 212 -14.71 -21.74 -14.76
N GLN A 213 -15.13 -22.76 -15.51
CA GLN A 213 -15.50 -22.59 -16.92
C GLN A 213 -16.72 -21.65 -17.06
N ARG A 214 -17.74 -21.77 -16.19
CA ARG A 214 -18.89 -20.86 -16.15
C ARG A 214 -18.45 -19.40 -15.94
N VAL A 215 -17.57 -19.15 -14.98
CA VAL A 215 -17.04 -17.80 -14.73
C VAL A 215 -16.26 -17.30 -15.93
N LEU A 216 -15.39 -18.11 -16.53
CA LEU A 216 -14.61 -17.75 -17.72
C LEU A 216 -15.51 -17.34 -18.89
N GLU A 217 -16.52 -18.13 -19.21
CA GLU A 217 -17.44 -17.82 -20.32
C GLU A 217 -18.25 -16.57 -20.02
N TRP A 218 -18.77 -16.43 -18.80
CA TRP A 218 -19.44 -15.21 -18.38
C TRP A 218 -18.56 -13.98 -18.54
N LEU A 219 -17.27 -14.03 -18.13
CA LEU A 219 -16.30 -12.94 -18.30
C LEU A 219 -16.08 -12.59 -19.76
N LYS A 220 -15.99 -13.60 -20.66
CA LYS A 220 -15.80 -13.37 -22.10
C LYS A 220 -16.97 -12.65 -22.77
N GLU A 221 -18.17 -12.79 -22.23
CA GLU A 221 -19.38 -12.14 -22.74
C GLU A 221 -19.51 -10.68 -22.29
N GLN A 222 -18.76 -10.26 -21.26
CA GLN A 222 -18.88 -8.91 -20.71
C GLN A 222 -18.18 -7.86 -21.57
N THR A 223 -18.85 -6.72 -21.71
CA THR A 223 -18.24 -5.46 -22.17
C THR A 223 -18.48 -4.40 -21.13
N ILE A 224 -17.41 -3.79 -20.63
CA ILE A 224 -17.46 -2.85 -19.51
C ILE A 224 -17.09 -1.44 -19.97
N THR A 225 -17.65 -0.43 -19.32
CA THR A 225 -17.27 0.99 -19.47
C THR A 225 -16.43 1.49 -18.31
N GLU A 226 -16.48 0.79 -17.17
CA GLU A 226 -15.72 1.09 -15.96
C GLU A 226 -15.15 -0.21 -15.38
N THR A 227 -13.95 -0.15 -14.82
CA THR A 227 -13.32 -1.29 -14.15
C THR A 227 -13.93 -1.57 -12.78
N LYS A 228 -14.52 -0.55 -12.14
CA LYS A 228 -15.14 -0.66 -10.83
C LYS A 228 -16.44 -1.45 -10.92
N GLY A 229 -16.63 -2.41 -10.02
CA GLY A 229 -17.88 -3.18 -9.93
C GLY A 229 -17.97 -4.37 -10.89
N VAL A 230 -17.00 -4.61 -11.76
CA VAL A 230 -16.97 -5.74 -12.73
C VAL A 230 -17.17 -7.09 -12.06
N PHE A 231 -16.58 -7.30 -10.89
CA PHE A 231 -16.61 -8.58 -10.15
C PHE A 231 -17.68 -8.62 -9.05
N LYS A 232 -18.65 -7.69 -9.08
CA LYS A 232 -19.71 -7.71 -8.06
C LYS A 232 -20.47 -9.04 -8.13
N ASP A 233 -20.52 -9.75 -7.00
CA ASP A 233 -21.21 -11.04 -6.82
C ASP A 233 -20.67 -12.18 -7.73
N VAL A 234 -19.47 -12.05 -8.30
CA VAL A 234 -18.85 -13.12 -9.09
C VAL A 234 -18.14 -14.10 -8.17
N THR A 235 -18.65 -15.31 -8.11
CA THR A 235 -18.11 -16.39 -7.28
C THR A 235 -18.08 -17.71 -8.03
N ALA A 236 -17.20 -18.62 -7.60
CA ALA A 236 -17.18 -20.01 -8.03
C ALA A 236 -17.05 -20.93 -6.82
N ARG A 237 -17.91 -21.95 -6.70
CA ARG A 237 -17.84 -22.94 -5.63
C ARG A 237 -17.33 -24.27 -6.16
N VAL A 238 -16.11 -24.65 -5.73
CA VAL A 238 -15.44 -25.83 -6.22
C VAL A 238 -15.11 -26.75 -5.06
N LYS A 239 -15.61 -27.99 -5.07
CA LYS A 239 -15.44 -28.99 -4.00
C LYS A 239 -15.72 -28.44 -2.59
N GLY A 240 -16.70 -27.55 -2.46
CA GLY A 240 -17.11 -26.93 -1.20
C GLY A 240 -16.31 -25.70 -0.78
N PHE A 241 -15.32 -25.29 -1.55
CA PHE A 241 -14.54 -24.08 -1.33
C PHE A 241 -15.06 -22.93 -2.22
N ASP A 242 -15.24 -21.75 -1.62
CA ASP A 242 -15.79 -20.57 -2.31
C ASP A 242 -14.65 -19.64 -2.76
N PHE A 243 -14.58 -19.39 -4.07
CA PHE A 243 -13.72 -18.40 -4.68
C PHE A 243 -14.51 -17.14 -4.99
N VAL A 244 -14.11 -16.03 -4.41
CA VAL A 244 -14.74 -14.71 -4.63
C VAL A 244 -13.83 -13.87 -5.49
N PHE A 245 -14.29 -13.47 -6.67
CA PHE A 245 -13.55 -12.64 -7.61
C PHE A 245 -13.67 -11.17 -7.21
N GLY A 246 -12.56 -10.41 -7.34
CA GLY A 246 -12.51 -9.01 -6.96
C GLY A 246 -11.57 -8.18 -7.81
N LEU A 247 -11.70 -6.85 -7.78
CA LEU A 247 -10.78 -5.96 -8.50
C LEU A 247 -9.35 -6.04 -7.95
N GLY A 248 -9.20 -6.33 -6.66
CA GLY A 248 -7.89 -6.50 -6.01
C GLY A 248 -7.27 -7.89 -6.15
N GLY A 249 -8.03 -8.87 -6.64
CA GLY A 249 -7.63 -10.27 -6.76
C GLY A 249 -8.75 -11.23 -6.36
N ILE A 250 -8.46 -12.52 -6.37
CA ILE A 250 -9.38 -13.59 -5.96
C ILE A 250 -9.14 -13.95 -4.49
N HIS A 251 -10.22 -14.24 -3.76
CA HIS A 251 -10.16 -14.56 -2.34
C HIS A 251 -11.08 -15.73 -1.99
N GLY A 252 -10.66 -16.52 -1.01
CA GLY A 252 -11.46 -17.57 -0.42
C GLY A 252 -10.73 -18.16 0.78
N SER A 253 -11.44 -18.65 1.78
CA SER A 253 -10.85 -19.41 2.88
C SER A 253 -11.83 -20.32 3.57
N VAL A 254 -11.33 -21.31 4.29
CA VAL A 254 -12.07 -21.93 5.39
C VAL A 254 -12.28 -20.88 6.48
N GLU A 255 -13.30 -21.03 7.29
CA GLU A 255 -13.65 -20.07 8.34
C GLU A 255 -13.70 -20.74 9.71
N ASN A 256 -13.20 -19.98 10.73
CA ASN A 256 -13.20 -20.40 12.14
C ASN A 256 -12.54 -21.78 12.38
N GLU A 257 -11.43 -22.05 11.68
CA GLU A 257 -10.70 -23.29 11.76
C GLU A 257 -9.26 -23.09 12.28
N ILE A 258 -8.81 -24.08 13.07
CA ILE A 258 -7.41 -24.25 13.45
C ILE A 258 -6.90 -25.50 12.76
N MET A 259 -5.81 -25.36 12.03
CA MET A 259 -5.17 -26.43 11.29
C MET A 259 -3.71 -26.56 11.65
N GLU A 260 -3.21 -27.78 11.68
CA GLU A 260 -1.81 -28.10 11.99
C GLU A 260 -1.24 -29.06 10.95
N SER A 261 0.04 -28.91 10.70
CA SER A 261 0.84 -29.96 10.08
C SER A 261 1.17 -30.98 11.15
N ASP A 262 0.93 -32.28 10.84
CA ASP A 262 1.11 -33.42 11.73
C ASP A 262 1.87 -34.54 11.03
N GLU A 263 1.98 -35.71 11.65
CA GLU A 263 2.65 -36.90 11.07
C GLU A 263 2.00 -37.38 9.76
N GLY A 264 0.71 -37.09 9.55
CA GLY A 264 -0.06 -37.57 8.39
C GLY A 264 -0.18 -36.51 7.29
N SER A 265 -0.11 -35.22 7.60
CA SER A 265 -0.43 -34.14 6.68
C SER A 265 0.38 -32.88 6.89
N VAL A 266 0.52 -32.09 5.82
CA VAL A 266 1.28 -30.85 5.78
C VAL A 266 0.45 -29.71 5.19
N ILE A 267 0.64 -28.51 5.72
CA ILE A 267 0.05 -27.27 5.21
C ILE A 267 1.10 -26.55 4.37
N VAL A 268 0.81 -26.36 3.10
CA VAL A 268 1.72 -25.73 2.14
C VAL A 268 1.11 -24.44 1.62
N ASP A 269 1.88 -23.37 1.69
CA ASP A 269 1.59 -22.05 1.13
C ASP A 269 2.35 -21.89 -0.20
N LEU A 270 1.65 -21.52 -1.24
CA LEU A 270 2.16 -21.36 -2.59
C LEU A 270 1.90 -19.92 -3.04
N ASP A 271 2.88 -19.04 -2.91
CA ASP A 271 2.77 -17.62 -3.31
C ASP A 271 3.48 -17.38 -4.64
N VAL A 272 2.87 -16.62 -5.55
CA VAL A 272 3.50 -16.24 -6.82
C VAL A 272 4.46 -15.07 -6.59
N THR A 273 5.71 -15.27 -6.94
CA THR A 273 6.76 -14.26 -6.77
C THR A 273 6.46 -12.98 -7.57
N SER A 274 6.28 -11.85 -6.87
CA SER A 274 6.02 -10.54 -7.51
C SER A 274 4.92 -10.60 -8.58
N TYR A 275 3.77 -11.16 -8.24
CA TYR A 275 2.74 -11.65 -9.16
C TYR A 275 2.40 -10.69 -10.30
N TYR A 276 1.91 -9.50 -10.02
CA TYR A 276 1.44 -8.57 -11.06
C TYR A 276 2.55 -8.06 -11.99
N PRO A 277 3.73 -7.69 -11.49
CA PRO A 277 4.88 -7.39 -12.35
C PRO A 277 5.28 -8.54 -13.26
N THR A 278 5.45 -9.75 -12.73
CA THR A 278 5.89 -10.90 -13.51
C THR A 278 4.83 -11.35 -14.52
N LEU A 279 3.55 -11.26 -14.17
CA LEU A 279 2.45 -11.53 -15.08
C LEU A 279 2.45 -10.58 -16.29
N ALA A 280 2.64 -9.28 -16.05
CA ALA A 280 2.74 -8.29 -17.12
C ALA A 280 3.96 -8.53 -18.02
N ILE A 281 5.11 -8.82 -17.42
CA ILE A 281 6.36 -9.09 -18.16
C ILE A 281 6.24 -10.37 -18.99
N ALA A 282 5.78 -11.48 -18.39
CA ALA A 282 5.67 -12.78 -19.03
C ALA A 282 4.72 -12.77 -20.26
N ASN A 283 3.69 -11.94 -20.23
CA ASN A 283 2.68 -11.87 -21.28
C ASN A 283 2.78 -10.63 -22.17
N GLY A 284 3.78 -9.77 -21.96
CA GLY A 284 3.97 -8.55 -22.75
C GLY A 284 2.84 -7.55 -22.59
N PHE A 285 2.24 -7.42 -21.39
CA PHE A 285 1.19 -6.44 -21.12
C PHE A 285 1.78 -5.07 -20.84
N TYR A 286 1.24 -4.04 -21.47
CA TYR A 286 1.66 -2.65 -21.30
C TYR A 286 0.50 -1.68 -21.54
N PRO A 287 0.54 -0.47 -20.95
CA PRO A 287 -0.34 0.62 -21.33
C PRO A 287 -0.08 1.02 -22.80
N GLN A 288 -1.11 1.04 -23.63
CA GLN A 288 -0.96 1.16 -25.09
C GLN A 288 -0.15 2.38 -25.52
N HIS A 289 -0.32 3.53 -24.88
CA HIS A 289 0.39 4.78 -25.20
C HIS A 289 1.88 4.75 -24.84
N LEU A 290 2.32 3.84 -23.97
CA LEU A 290 3.74 3.67 -23.59
C LEU A 290 4.47 2.65 -24.50
N GLY A 291 3.72 1.83 -25.22
CA GLY A 291 4.27 0.85 -26.15
C GLY A 291 5.06 -0.29 -25.51
N GLN A 292 5.66 -1.13 -26.33
CA GLN A 292 6.40 -2.32 -25.89
C GLN A 292 7.66 -1.99 -25.06
N THR A 293 8.23 -0.81 -25.22
CA THR A 293 9.37 -0.33 -24.43
C THR A 293 9.07 -0.37 -22.93
N PHE A 294 7.80 -0.14 -22.55
CA PHE A 294 7.36 -0.28 -21.17
C PHE A 294 7.67 -1.68 -20.60
N THR A 295 7.34 -2.75 -21.31
CA THR A 295 7.59 -4.12 -20.84
C THR A 295 9.08 -4.44 -20.75
N THR A 296 9.88 -3.92 -21.69
CA THR A 296 11.34 -4.06 -21.66
C THR A 296 11.94 -3.42 -20.41
N ILE A 297 11.52 -2.19 -20.08
CA ILE A 297 11.96 -1.49 -18.88
C ILE A 297 11.45 -2.19 -17.62
N TYR A 298 10.19 -2.63 -17.63
CA TYR A 298 9.61 -3.36 -16.50
C TYR A 298 10.43 -4.63 -16.17
N ALA A 299 10.79 -5.41 -17.19
CA ALA A 299 11.65 -6.57 -17.05
C ALA A 299 13.06 -6.20 -16.57
N HIS A 300 13.64 -5.13 -17.13
CA HIS A 300 14.96 -4.64 -16.71
C HIS A 300 14.98 -4.25 -15.22
N LEU A 301 14.01 -3.47 -14.77
CA LEU A 301 13.91 -3.06 -13.37
C LEU A 301 13.66 -4.25 -12.42
N PHE A 302 12.90 -5.25 -12.87
CA PHE A 302 12.67 -6.47 -12.13
C PHE A 302 13.98 -7.26 -11.92
N GLU A 303 14.77 -7.45 -12.98
CA GLU A 303 16.07 -8.13 -12.88
C GLU A 303 17.09 -7.30 -12.08
N GLN A 304 17.13 -6.00 -12.30
CA GLN A 304 18.00 -5.09 -11.58
C GLN A 304 17.75 -5.16 -10.06
N ARG A 305 16.48 -5.27 -9.63
CA ARG A 305 16.15 -5.40 -8.21
C ARG A 305 16.80 -6.62 -7.54
N LYS A 306 16.95 -7.72 -8.28
CA LYS A 306 17.58 -8.95 -7.75
C LYS A 306 19.08 -8.77 -7.45
N SER A 307 19.74 -7.82 -8.12
CA SER A 307 21.16 -7.53 -7.91
C SER A 307 21.46 -6.71 -6.65
N TYR A 308 20.43 -6.10 -6.04
CA TYR A 308 20.59 -5.30 -4.84
C TYR A 308 20.17 -6.05 -3.56
N PRO A 309 20.92 -5.90 -2.45
CA PRO A 309 20.57 -6.51 -1.17
C PRO A 309 19.16 -6.09 -0.71
N LYS A 310 18.40 -7.03 -0.14
CA LYS A 310 17.11 -6.72 0.49
C LYS A 310 17.33 -5.69 1.61
N GLY A 311 16.53 -4.62 1.61
CA GLY A 311 16.65 -3.52 2.58
C GLY A 311 17.55 -2.37 2.14
N SER A 312 18.30 -2.48 1.02
CA SER A 312 19.00 -1.33 0.46
C SER A 312 18.01 -0.31 -0.14
N PRO A 313 18.38 0.99 -0.20
CA PRO A 313 17.55 2.02 -0.81
C PRO A 313 17.15 1.71 -2.26
N GLU A 314 18.08 1.15 -3.03
CA GLU A 314 17.84 0.75 -4.41
C GLU A 314 16.81 -0.39 -4.51
N ASN A 315 16.95 -1.43 -3.70
CA ASN A 315 15.99 -2.53 -3.69
C ASN A 315 14.60 -2.04 -3.26
N ALA A 316 14.52 -1.14 -2.27
CA ALA A 316 13.28 -0.53 -1.81
C ALA A 316 12.63 0.32 -2.91
N MET A 317 13.38 1.19 -3.56
CA MET A 317 12.90 2.04 -4.66
C MET A 317 12.39 1.19 -5.84
N LEU A 318 13.15 0.18 -6.26
CA LEU A 318 12.75 -0.72 -7.34
C LEU A 318 11.49 -1.52 -6.98
N LYS A 319 11.34 -1.95 -5.71
CA LYS A 319 10.10 -2.57 -5.22
C LYS A 319 8.90 -1.64 -5.37
N LEU A 320 9.06 -0.38 -5.00
CA LEU A 320 8.02 0.63 -5.13
C LEU A 320 7.68 0.90 -6.60
N ALA A 321 8.69 1.01 -7.46
CA ALA A 321 8.50 1.20 -8.91
C ALA A 321 7.72 0.04 -9.53
N LEU A 322 8.11 -1.19 -9.24
CA LEU A 322 7.48 -2.40 -9.82
C LEU A 322 6.02 -2.56 -9.36
N ASN A 323 5.76 -2.39 -8.08
CA ASN A 323 4.40 -2.57 -7.52
C ASN A 323 3.48 -1.38 -7.83
N GLY A 324 4.03 -0.16 -7.86
CA GLY A 324 3.28 1.07 -8.07
C GLY A 324 2.63 1.19 -9.45
N VAL A 325 3.23 0.58 -10.47
CA VAL A 325 2.71 0.62 -11.85
C VAL A 325 1.30 0.03 -11.94
N TYR A 326 1.10 -1.18 -11.42
CA TYR A 326 -0.23 -1.80 -11.45
C TYR A 326 -1.24 -1.01 -10.61
N GLY A 327 -0.90 -0.67 -9.37
CA GLY A 327 -1.79 0.10 -8.49
C GLY A 327 -2.21 1.45 -9.09
N ASP A 328 -1.34 2.07 -9.88
CA ASP A 328 -1.57 3.37 -10.50
C ASP A 328 -2.16 3.29 -11.93
N SER A 329 -2.26 2.09 -12.51
CA SER A 329 -2.76 1.87 -13.89
C SER A 329 -4.27 2.13 -14.05
N ASN A 330 -5.01 2.13 -12.96
CA ASN A 330 -6.43 2.48 -12.90
C ASN A 330 -6.71 3.90 -12.39
N ASN A 331 -5.68 4.69 -12.14
CA ASN A 331 -5.79 6.06 -11.66
C ASN A 331 -5.82 7.03 -12.83
N VAL A 332 -6.93 7.75 -12.99
CA VAL A 332 -7.17 8.71 -14.10
C VAL A 332 -6.17 9.88 -14.16
N PHE A 333 -5.36 10.07 -13.13
CA PHE A 333 -4.30 11.09 -13.09
C PHE A 333 -2.91 10.50 -13.36
N SER A 334 -2.81 9.21 -13.58
CA SER A 334 -1.54 8.52 -13.78
C SER A 334 -1.11 8.48 -15.24
N VAL A 335 0.21 8.54 -15.46
CA VAL A 335 0.83 8.24 -16.74
C VAL A 335 0.70 6.75 -17.13
N PHE A 336 0.42 5.87 -16.18
CA PHE A 336 0.21 4.45 -16.44
C PHE A 336 -1.26 4.10 -16.75
N TYR A 337 -2.15 5.09 -16.78
CA TYR A 337 -3.58 4.85 -16.94
C TYR A 337 -3.90 4.21 -18.29
N ASP A 338 -4.30 2.96 -18.25
CA ASP A 338 -4.94 2.20 -19.33
C ASP A 338 -5.83 1.12 -18.70
N PRO A 339 -7.17 1.28 -18.71
CA PRO A 339 -8.07 0.32 -18.07
C PRO A 339 -7.96 -1.11 -18.64
N LEU A 340 -7.59 -1.27 -19.92
CA LEU A 340 -7.36 -2.59 -20.51
C LEU A 340 -6.11 -3.26 -19.93
N PHE A 341 -5.04 -2.50 -19.71
CA PHE A 341 -3.84 -3.01 -19.03
C PHE A 341 -4.16 -3.48 -17.61
N THR A 342 -4.94 -2.69 -16.86
CA THR A 342 -5.43 -3.08 -15.53
C THR A 342 -6.21 -4.38 -15.59
N MET A 343 -7.17 -4.48 -16.51
CA MET A 343 -8.02 -5.68 -16.64
C MET A 343 -7.24 -6.91 -17.11
N ARG A 344 -6.25 -6.76 -17.98
CA ARG A 344 -5.35 -7.87 -18.37
C ARG A 344 -4.64 -8.49 -17.18
N ILE A 345 -4.14 -7.67 -16.27
CA ILE A 345 -3.46 -8.16 -15.07
C ILE A 345 -4.48 -8.77 -14.09
N THR A 346 -5.57 -8.05 -13.81
CA THR A 346 -6.56 -8.47 -12.81
C THR A 346 -7.27 -9.77 -13.20
N LEU A 347 -7.73 -9.88 -14.45
CA LEU A 347 -8.45 -11.07 -14.92
C LEU A 347 -7.52 -12.28 -14.98
N ASN A 348 -6.38 -12.14 -15.66
CA ASN A 348 -5.49 -13.28 -15.83
C ASN A 348 -4.86 -13.71 -14.50
N GLY A 349 -4.56 -12.75 -13.60
CA GLY A 349 -4.09 -13.11 -12.25
C GLY A 349 -5.07 -14.03 -11.52
N GLN A 350 -6.36 -13.70 -11.50
CA GLN A 350 -7.38 -14.53 -10.87
C GLN A 350 -7.57 -15.87 -11.59
N LEU A 351 -7.67 -15.86 -12.91
CA LEU A 351 -7.87 -17.07 -13.71
C LEU A 351 -6.68 -18.04 -13.62
N LEU A 352 -5.44 -17.54 -13.54
CA LEU A 352 -4.25 -18.38 -13.39
C LEU A 352 -4.18 -19.02 -11.99
N LEU A 353 -4.65 -18.35 -10.94
CA LEU A 353 -4.80 -18.98 -9.61
C LEU A 353 -5.93 -20.03 -9.60
N CYS A 354 -7.04 -19.79 -10.30
CA CYS A 354 -8.07 -20.81 -10.51
C CYS A 354 -7.51 -22.04 -11.23
N LEU A 355 -6.65 -21.83 -12.24
CA LEU A 355 -6.00 -22.91 -12.97
C LEU A 355 -5.04 -23.71 -12.08
N LEU A 356 -4.29 -23.04 -11.19
CA LEU A 356 -3.45 -23.71 -10.20
C LEU A 356 -4.32 -24.53 -9.24
N ALA A 357 -5.40 -23.92 -8.72
CA ALA A 357 -6.32 -24.61 -7.81
C ALA A 357 -6.97 -25.85 -8.46
N GLU A 358 -7.45 -25.73 -9.69
CA GLU A 358 -8.01 -26.84 -10.45
C GLU A 358 -7.00 -27.97 -10.60
N ASN A 359 -5.80 -27.66 -11.07
CA ASN A 359 -4.75 -28.68 -11.28
C ASN A 359 -4.35 -29.39 -9.97
N ILE A 360 -4.27 -28.63 -8.86
CA ILE A 360 -4.01 -29.21 -7.54
C ILE A 360 -5.15 -30.14 -7.14
N LEU A 361 -6.40 -29.70 -7.24
CA LEU A 361 -7.58 -30.47 -6.84
C LEU A 361 -7.80 -31.72 -7.68
N LEU A 362 -7.37 -31.74 -8.93
CA LEU A 362 -7.48 -32.90 -9.83
C LEU A 362 -6.35 -33.91 -9.65
N ASN A 363 -5.12 -33.44 -9.38
CA ASN A 363 -3.92 -34.28 -9.50
C ASN A 363 -3.19 -34.52 -8.18
N VAL A 364 -3.55 -33.84 -7.06
CA VAL A 364 -2.93 -34.06 -5.75
C VAL A 364 -3.87 -34.85 -4.86
N PRO A 365 -3.60 -36.14 -4.61
CA PRO A 365 -4.49 -36.99 -3.80
C PRO A 365 -4.65 -36.46 -2.37
N GLY A 366 -5.89 -36.43 -1.88
CA GLY A 366 -6.21 -36.08 -0.50
C GLY A 366 -6.02 -34.59 -0.15
N VAL A 367 -5.76 -33.74 -1.13
CA VAL A 367 -5.60 -32.30 -0.92
C VAL A 367 -6.91 -31.62 -0.54
N LYS A 368 -6.82 -30.64 0.35
CA LYS A 368 -7.88 -29.68 0.68
C LYS A 368 -7.36 -28.26 0.52
N LEU A 369 -8.15 -27.40 -0.13
CA LEU A 369 -7.87 -25.95 -0.15
C LEU A 369 -8.17 -25.37 1.22
N ILE A 370 -7.28 -24.54 1.72
CA ILE A 370 -7.43 -23.79 2.97
C ILE A 370 -7.71 -22.34 2.68
N GLN A 371 -6.90 -21.74 1.81
CA GLN A 371 -7.02 -20.33 1.48
C GLN A 371 -6.61 -20.07 0.03
N CYS A 372 -7.30 -19.14 -0.62
CA CYS A 372 -6.88 -18.48 -1.84
C CYS A 372 -6.80 -16.98 -1.54
N ASN A 373 -5.67 -16.37 -1.79
CA ASN A 373 -5.45 -14.96 -1.49
C ASN A 373 -4.69 -14.32 -2.64
N THR A 374 -5.17 -13.24 -3.15
CA THR A 374 -4.66 -12.37 -4.23
C THR A 374 -3.53 -12.92 -5.12
N ASP A 375 -2.50 -13.50 -4.53
CA ASP A 375 -1.23 -13.92 -5.13
C ASP A 375 -0.81 -15.36 -4.80
N GLY A 376 -1.64 -16.13 -4.10
CA GLY A 376 -1.29 -17.47 -3.71
C GLY A 376 -2.44 -18.37 -3.26
N LEU A 377 -2.09 -19.64 -3.04
CA LEU A 377 -2.97 -20.68 -2.54
C LEU A 377 -2.33 -21.38 -1.34
N THR A 378 -3.12 -21.63 -0.30
CA THR A 378 -2.71 -22.48 0.81
C THR A 378 -3.52 -23.78 0.78
N VAL A 379 -2.82 -24.91 0.88
CA VAL A 379 -3.43 -26.26 0.83
C VAL A 379 -2.98 -27.10 2.01
N ARG A 380 -3.83 -28.04 2.45
CA ARG A 380 -3.44 -29.13 3.33
C ARG A 380 -3.50 -30.44 2.56
N MET A 381 -2.46 -31.26 2.67
CA MET A 381 -2.38 -32.53 1.95
C MET A 381 -1.62 -33.59 2.74
N PRO A 382 -1.82 -34.89 2.46
CA PRO A 382 -0.96 -35.96 2.98
C PRO A 382 0.50 -35.78 2.55
N HIS A 383 1.46 -36.12 3.42
CA HIS A 383 2.90 -36.08 3.08
C HIS A 383 3.25 -36.86 1.81
N GLY A 384 2.58 -38.00 1.60
CA GLY A 384 2.78 -38.81 0.40
C GLY A 384 2.40 -38.13 -0.92
N SER A 385 1.66 -37.01 -0.88
CA SER A 385 1.24 -36.26 -2.06
C SER A 385 2.22 -35.13 -2.47
N SER A 386 3.34 -34.98 -1.74
CA SER A 386 4.31 -33.89 -2.00
C SER A 386 4.89 -33.91 -3.41
N LEU A 387 5.17 -35.12 -3.95
CA LEU A 387 5.67 -35.25 -5.33
C LEU A 387 4.61 -34.81 -6.35
N ALA A 388 3.35 -35.19 -6.13
CA ALA A 388 2.25 -34.79 -7.02
C ALA A 388 2.06 -33.25 -7.01
N LEU A 389 2.09 -32.62 -5.83
CA LEU A 389 2.05 -31.16 -5.72
C LEU A 389 3.20 -30.49 -6.47
N LYS A 390 4.43 -31.00 -6.27
CA LYS A 390 5.62 -30.48 -6.96
C LYS A 390 5.45 -30.54 -8.49
N MET A 391 4.99 -31.67 -9.03
CA MET A 391 4.76 -31.82 -10.47
C MET A 391 3.70 -30.85 -11.01
N VAL A 392 2.62 -30.63 -10.25
CA VAL A 392 1.58 -29.66 -10.60
C VAL A 392 2.15 -28.23 -10.62
N CYS A 393 2.92 -27.85 -9.60
CA CYS A 393 3.55 -26.53 -9.52
C CYS A 393 4.52 -26.30 -10.70
N GLU A 394 5.42 -27.25 -10.96
CA GLU A 394 6.37 -27.18 -12.09
C GLU A 394 5.67 -27.08 -13.45
N HIS A 395 4.57 -27.81 -13.63
CA HIS A 395 3.77 -27.74 -14.85
C HIS A 395 3.13 -26.35 -15.01
N TRP A 396 2.53 -25.82 -13.93
CA TRP A 396 1.90 -24.51 -13.93
C TRP A 396 2.92 -23.39 -14.16
N GLU A 397 4.10 -23.44 -13.51
CA GLU A 397 5.20 -22.48 -13.73
C GLU A 397 5.69 -22.47 -15.18
N LYS A 398 5.85 -23.66 -15.77
CA LYS A 398 6.24 -23.81 -17.17
C LYS A 398 5.20 -23.24 -18.13
N LEU A 399 3.92 -23.46 -17.84
CA LEU A 399 2.81 -22.98 -18.67
C LEU A 399 2.66 -21.45 -18.59
N THR A 400 2.73 -20.91 -17.38
CA THR A 400 2.46 -19.48 -17.10
C THR A 400 3.70 -18.60 -17.20
N LYS A 401 4.91 -19.19 -17.15
CA LYS A 401 6.22 -18.50 -16.99
C LYS A 401 6.30 -17.65 -15.72
N LEU A 402 5.53 -18.03 -14.71
CA LEU A 402 5.57 -17.43 -13.36
C LEU A 402 6.30 -18.39 -12.42
N THR A 403 6.72 -17.88 -11.26
CA THR A 403 7.45 -18.67 -10.26
C THR A 403 6.68 -18.70 -8.96
N LEU A 404 6.56 -19.88 -8.36
CA LEU A 404 5.96 -20.12 -7.04
C LEU A 404 7.03 -20.16 -5.96
N GLU A 405 6.84 -19.40 -4.89
CA GLU A 405 7.55 -19.60 -3.63
C GLU A 405 6.71 -20.54 -2.75
N GLN A 406 7.37 -21.54 -2.18
CA GLN A 406 6.71 -22.52 -1.33
C GLN A 406 7.18 -22.37 0.11
N MET A 407 6.22 -22.24 1.03
CA MET A 407 6.45 -22.24 2.47
C MET A 407 5.56 -23.30 3.15
N THR A 408 5.98 -23.76 4.33
CA THR A 408 5.20 -24.72 5.08
C THR A 408 4.80 -24.15 6.42
N TYR A 409 3.51 -24.16 6.73
CA TYR A 409 2.99 -23.81 8.04
C TYR A 409 3.04 -24.99 9.00
N GLN A 410 3.45 -24.73 10.23
CA GLN A 410 3.27 -25.64 11.35
C GLN A 410 1.81 -25.58 11.82
N ARG A 411 1.25 -24.37 11.92
CA ARG A 411 -0.10 -24.11 12.43
C ARG A 411 -0.70 -22.88 11.75
N MET A 412 -1.99 -22.96 11.45
CA MET A 412 -2.80 -21.83 11.01
C MET A 412 -4.08 -21.74 11.81
N CYS A 413 -4.38 -20.55 12.33
CA CYS A 413 -5.63 -20.22 12.99
C CYS A 413 -6.35 -19.18 12.13
N ILE A 414 -7.42 -19.59 11.47
CA ILE A 414 -8.12 -18.82 10.44
C ILE A 414 -9.50 -18.46 10.96
N ARG A 415 -9.77 -17.16 11.13
CA ARG A 415 -11.11 -16.67 11.37
C ARG A 415 -11.88 -16.53 10.05
N ASP A 416 -11.25 -15.86 9.09
CA ASP A 416 -11.71 -15.65 7.72
C ASP A 416 -10.52 -15.30 6.81
N VAL A 417 -10.74 -15.09 5.51
CA VAL A 417 -9.69 -14.82 4.52
C VAL A 417 -8.81 -13.60 4.83
N ASN A 418 -9.35 -12.60 5.49
CA ASN A 418 -8.65 -11.36 5.84
C ASN A 418 -8.09 -11.35 7.27
N ASN A 419 -8.48 -12.32 8.09
CA ASN A 419 -8.15 -12.37 9.52
C ASN A 419 -7.66 -13.76 9.90
N TYR A 420 -6.34 -13.94 9.87
CA TYR A 420 -5.69 -15.19 10.27
C TYR A 420 -4.30 -14.96 10.86
N ILE A 421 -3.83 -15.94 11.63
CA ILE A 421 -2.47 -16.04 12.12
C ILE A 421 -1.92 -17.42 11.77
N GLY A 422 -0.69 -17.47 11.28
CA GLY A 422 -0.02 -18.71 10.93
C GLY A 422 1.44 -18.70 11.35
N GLN A 423 1.89 -19.83 11.88
CA GLN A 423 3.28 -20.08 12.22
C GLN A 423 3.91 -21.01 11.20
N TYR A 424 4.97 -20.56 10.55
CA TYR A 424 5.76 -21.41 9.66
C TYR A 424 6.64 -22.39 10.44
N LEU A 425 7.09 -23.48 9.80
CA LEU A 425 8.01 -24.45 10.39
C LEU A 425 9.33 -23.84 10.88
N ASN A 426 9.76 -22.71 10.30
CA ASN A 426 10.96 -21.99 10.73
C ASN A 426 10.71 -21.04 11.92
N GLY A 427 9.54 -21.08 12.54
CA GLY A 427 9.14 -20.26 13.68
C GLY A 427 8.65 -18.85 13.34
N LYS A 428 8.76 -18.40 12.09
CA LYS A 428 8.21 -17.12 11.65
C LYS A 428 6.68 -17.11 11.78
N VAL A 429 6.11 -15.96 12.17
CA VAL A 429 4.65 -15.79 12.28
C VAL A 429 4.18 -14.82 11.21
N LYS A 430 3.15 -15.22 10.45
CA LYS A 430 2.41 -14.38 9.50
C LYS A 430 1.11 -13.95 10.16
N ARG A 431 0.88 -12.65 10.24
CA ARG A 431 -0.32 -12.06 10.85
C ARG A 431 -1.11 -11.30 9.80
N LYS A 432 -2.44 -11.40 9.84
CA LYS A 432 -3.33 -10.66 8.95
C LYS A 432 -4.56 -10.15 9.69
N GLY A 433 -4.93 -8.91 9.34
CA GLY A 433 -6.14 -8.25 9.83
C GLY A 433 -6.19 -8.09 11.35
N ALA A 434 -7.19 -8.70 11.99
CA ALA A 434 -7.39 -8.59 13.44
C ALA A 434 -6.25 -9.13 14.30
N TYR A 435 -5.30 -9.84 13.72
CA TYR A 435 -4.13 -10.38 14.43
C TYR A 435 -2.87 -9.53 14.22
N GLU A 436 -2.92 -8.49 13.40
CA GLU A 436 -1.81 -7.56 13.19
C GLU A 436 -1.66 -6.60 14.39
N TYR A 437 -0.41 -6.34 14.79
CA TYR A 437 -0.07 -5.36 15.81
C TYR A 437 1.20 -4.55 15.49
N ASP A 438 1.92 -4.91 14.45
CA ASP A 438 3.00 -4.11 13.85
C ASP A 438 2.38 -3.13 12.84
N MET A 439 1.70 -2.11 13.40
CA MET A 439 0.87 -1.21 12.63
C MET A 439 1.67 -0.10 11.95
N GLU A 440 1.25 0.29 10.74
CA GLU A 440 1.73 1.53 10.13
C GLU A 440 1.17 2.76 10.86
N TRP A 441 1.84 3.90 10.76
CA TRP A 441 1.49 5.13 11.49
C TRP A 441 0.06 5.64 11.26
N HIS A 442 -0.56 5.33 10.13
CA HIS A 442 -1.95 5.74 9.83
C HIS A 442 -3.00 4.77 10.38
N GLN A 443 -2.60 3.59 10.80
CA GLN A 443 -3.50 2.57 11.31
C GLN A 443 -3.89 2.83 12.78
N ASN A 444 -4.89 2.10 13.26
CA ASN A 444 -5.38 2.25 14.63
C ASN A 444 -4.56 1.40 15.59
N HIS A 445 -3.79 2.03 16.46
CA HIS A 445 -2.99 1.38 17.50
C HIS A 445 -3.76 1.14 18.82
N SER A 446 -5.10 1.18 18.80
CA SER A 446 -5.92 0.91 19.99
C SER A 446 -5.97 -0.58 20.30
N ALA A 447 -6.03 -0.90 21.61
CA ALA A 447 -6.24 -2.25 22.14
C ALA A 447 -5.27 -3.30 21.57
N LEU A 448 -4.00 -2.97 21.40
CA LEU A 448 -2.99 -3.90 20.86
C LEU A 448 -2.78 -5.14 21.75
N VAL A 449 -3.22 -5.11 23.01
CA VAL A 449 -3.25 -6.29 23.87
C VAL A 449 -4.06 -7.43 23.27
N VAL A 450 -5.14 -7.13 22.53
CA VAL A 450 -6.02 -8.15 21.94
C VAL A 450 -5.29 -9.04 20.92
N PRO A 451 -4.71 -8.51 19.82
CA PRO A 451 -3.96 -9.35 18.88
C PRO A 451 -2.72 -9.99 19.49
N LYS A 452 -2.02 -9.32 20.41
CA LYS A 452 -0.82 -9.85 21.07
C LYS A 452 -1.13 -11.02 22.02
N VAL A 453 -2.19 -10.92 22.80
CA VAL A 453 -2.67 -12.04 23.65
C VAL A 453 -3.23 -13.16 22.79
N ALA A 454 -4.01 -12.83 21.74
CA ALA A 454 -4.53 -13.84 20.81
C ALA A 454 -3.42 -14.69 20.19
N GLU A 455 -2.30 -14.11 19.81
CA GLU A 455 -1.13 -14.84 19.32
C GLU A 455 -0.60 -15.86 20.34
N LYS A 456 -0.38 -15.43 21.58
CA LYS A 456 0.10 -16.32 22.66
C LYS A 456 -0.86 -17.46 22.94
N VAL A 457 -2.15 -17.16 22.95
CA VAL A 457 -3.20 -18.17 23.16
C VAL A 457 -3.25 -19.18 22.01
N LEU A 458 -3.28 -18.68 20.78
CA LEU A 458 -3.49 -19.51 19.60
C LEU A 458 -2.24 -20.31 19.18
N LEU A 459 -1.05 -19.73 19.35
CA LEU A 459 0.19 -20.39 18.92
C LEU A 459 0.94 -21.09 20.06
N GLU A 460 0.85 -20.58 21.29
CA GLU A 460 1.61 -21.09 22.43
C GLU A 460 0.71 -21.85 23.46
N GLY A 461 -0.62 -21.78 23.31
CA GLY A 461 -1.57 -22.38 24.24
C GLY A 461 -1.65 -21.68 25.60
N ALA A 462 -1.22 -20.41 25.68
CA ALA A 462 -1.22 -19.64 26.91
C ALA A 462 -2.65 -19.43 27.47
N PRO A 463 -2.88 -19.50 28.80
CA PRO A 463 -4.19 -19.24 29.38
C PRO A 463 -4.56 -17.76 29.26
N ILE A 464 -5.74 -17.45 28.71
CA ILE A 464 -6.18 -16.08 28.38
C ILE A 464 -6.10 -15.17 29.59
N ARG A 465 -6.73 -15.57 30.72
CA ARG A 465 -6.86 -14.73 31.89
C ARG A 465 -5.52 -14.33 32.49
N GLU A 466 -4.66 -15.30 32.73
CA GLU A 466 -3.33 -15.08 33.31
C GLU A 466 -2.46 -14.22 32.38
N THR A 467 -2.53 -14.49 31.07
CA THR A 467 -1.79 -13.71 30.05
C THR A 467 -2.21 -12.24 30.05
N VAL A 468 -3.50 -11.96 30.17
CA VAL A 468 -4.02 -10.57 30.25
C VAL A 468 -3.66 -9.92 31.58
N GLU A 469 -3.87 -10.60 32.73
CA GLU A 469 -3.59 -10.07 34.06
C GLU A 469 -2.09 -9.77 34.29
N GLN A 470 -1.21 -10.52 33.64
CA GLN A 470 0.25 -10.36 33.72
C GLN A 470 0.84 -9.52 32.57
N TRP A 471 -0.01 -8.91 31.72
CA TRP A 471 0.49 -8.15 30.57
C TRP A 471 1.28 -6.91 31.01
N PRO A 472 2.57 -6.77 30.60
CA PRO A 472 3.47 -5.78 31.20
C PRO A 472 3.21 -4.34 30.72
N ASP A 473 2.59 -4.17 29.57
CA ASP A 473 2.46 -2.88 28.90
C ASP A 473 1.01 -2.36 28.98
N LEU A 474 0.76 -1.43 29.87
CA LEU A 474 -0.58 -0.82 30.05
C LEU A 474 -1.02 0.00 28.83
N TYR A 475 -0.07 0.46 28.02
CA TYR A 475 -0.42 1.21 26.81
C TYR A 475 -1.15 0.34 25.79
N ASP A 476 -0.88 -0.94 25.75
CA ASP A 476 -1.58 -1.88 24.85
C ASP A 476 -3.07 -2.02 25.16
N PHE A 477 -3.53 -1.62 26.36
CA PHE A 477 -4.97 -1.59 26.72
C PHE A 477 -5.68 -0.29 26.32
N MET A 478 -4.93 0.74 25.94
CA MET A 478 -5.52 2.04 25.65
C MET A 478 -6.35 2.02 24.37
N LEU A 479 -7.42 2.81 24.41
CA LEU A 479 -8.32 3.03 23.28
C LEU A 479 -8.28 4.51 22.88
N ARG A 480 -8.14 4.74 21.59
CA ARG A 480 -8.35 6.06 21.02
C ARG A 480 -9.80 6.17 20.55
N VAL A 481 -10.56 7.05 21.19
CA VAL A 481 -11.96 7.33 20.88
C VAL A 481 -12.05 8.73 20.27
N LYS A 482 -12.83 8.88 19.19
CA LYS A 482 -13.17 10.20 18.67
C LYS A 482 -14.30 10.77 19.51
N VAL A 483 -14.07 11.89 20.15
CA VAL A 483 -15.06 12.67 20.88
C VAL A 483 -15.74 13.66 19.94
#